data_1286b726e6da8a0ad00525395fe41bb8
#
_entry.id   1286b726e6da8a0ad00525395fe41bb8
#
_cell.length_a   1.000
_cell.length_b   1.000
_cell.length_c   1.000
_cell.angle_alpha   90.00
_cell.angle_beta   90.00
_cell.angle_gamma   90.00
#
_symmetry.space_group_name_H-M   'P 1'
#
loop_
_entity.id
_entity.type
_entity.pdbx_description
1 polymer ?
#
loop_
_entity_poly.entity_id
_entity_poly.type
_entity_poly.pdbx_seq_one_letter_code
_entity_poly.pdbx_strand_id
1 'polypeptide(L)'
;MSFYEKYILPRFLNCACAAEPITFQRKKVTPLAEGKVLEVGIGSGLNLPFYDKSKIVELWGIDPSKELNAMAKKVAKKEGLEVNFISSSAEDIPLPDNYFDTVLITYTMCTIPEVKRANDEIKRVLKNNGKMIFCEHGVSPDDNVRKWQNRINTFWGKIAGGCNINRNIPKLIENSGLKIMQMEEMYLPKTPKIAGYNYWGYAIVNK
;
A
#
# COMPACT_ATOMS: atom_id res chain seq x y z
N MET A 1 -19.30 14.13 -1.85
CA MET A 1 -18.90 12.86 -2.46
C MET A 1 -19.88 12.53 -3.57
N SER A 2 -19.43 12.40 -4.80
CA SER A 2 -20.29 12.11 -5.95
C SER A 2 -20.80 10.66 -5.90
N PHE A 3 -21.87 10.32 -6.65
CA PHE A 3 -22.34 8.93 -6.78
C PHE A 3 -21.23 8.00 -7.32
N TYR A 4 -20.40 8.51 -8.23
CA TYR A 4 -19.25 7.82 -8.77
C TYR A 4 -18.25 7.44 -7.66
N GLU A 5 -17.84 8.39 -6.83
CA GLU A 5 -16.86 8.18 -5.73
C GLU A 5 -17.40 7.20 -4.68
N LYS A 6 -18.68 7.19 -4.42
CA LYS A 6 -19.26 6.34 -3.38
C LYS A 6 -19.51 4.90 -3.83
N TYR A 7 -19.95 4.67 -5.06
CA TYR A 7 -20.45 3.35 -5.47
C TYR A 7 -19.67 2.69 -6.62
N ILE A 8 -19.11 3.47 -7.54
CA ILE A 8 -18.45 2.95 -8.74
C ILE A 8 -16.94 2.82 -8.51
N LEU A 9 -16.31 3.89 -8.07
CA LEU A 9 -14.86 3.96 -7.91
C LEU A 9 -14.27 2.88 -6.98
N PRO A 10 -14.82 2.59 -5.79
CA PRO A 10 -14.27 1.54 -4.92
C PRO A 10 -14.34 0.16 -5.56
N ARG A 11 -15.39 -0.15 -6.31
CA ARG A 11 -15.51 -1.42 -7.03
C ARG A 11 -14.55 -1.53 -8.20
N PHE A 12 -14.40 -0.45 -8.96
CA PHE A 12 -13.44 -0.38 -10.07
C PHE A 12 -11.99 -0.54 -9.56
N LEU A 13 -11.60 0.20 -8.53
CA LEU A 13 -10.28 0.11 -7.93
C LEU A 13 -10.03 -1.28 -7.35
N ASN A 14 -11.02 -1.85 -6.65
CA ASN A 14 -10.91 -3.21 -6.13
C ASN A 14 -10.66 -4.23 -7.25
N CYS A 15 -11.39 -4.13 -8.36
CA CYS A 15 -11.20 -5.02 -9.52
C CYS A 15 -9.81 -4.84 -10.15
N ALA A 16 -9.38 -3.59 -10.36
CA ALA A 16 -8.06 -3.29 -10.91
C ALA A 16 -6.92 -3.79 -10.00
N CYS A 17 -7.03 -3.56 -8.68
CA CYS A 17 -6.05 -4.00 -7.68
C CYS A 17 -6.07 -5.52 -7.40
N ALA A 18 -7.13 -6.23 -7.85
CA ALA A 18 -7.23 -7.69 -7.79
C ALA A 18 -6.72 -8.38 -9.07
N ALA A 19 -6.24 -7.63 -10.07
CA ALA A 19 -5.71 -8.19 -11.31
C ALA A 19 -4.56 -9.19 -11.03
N GLU A 20 -4.46 -10.24 -11.86
CA GLU A 20 -3.51 -11.36 -11.69
C GLU A 20 -2.06 -10.90 -11.44
N PRO A 21 -1.47 -9.94 -12.21
CA PRO A 21 -0.09 -9.51 -11.98
C PRO A 21 0.10 -8.84 -10.62
N ILE A 22 -0.88 -8.06 -10.17
CA ILE A 22 -0.86 -7.38 -8.87
C ILE A 22 -1.03 -8.38 -7.72
N THR A 23 -1.96 -9.33 -7.89
CA THR A 23 -2.18 -10.42 -6.94
C THR A 23 -0.93 -11.28 -6.77
N PHE A 24 -0.19 -11.53 -7.85
CA PHE A 24 1.09 -12.24 -7.79
C PHE A 24 2.11 -11.51 -6.90
N GLN A 25 2.20 -10.18 -7.03
CA GLN A 25 3.08 -9.40 -6.15
C GLN A 25 2.64 -9.44 -4.69
N ARG A 26 1.33 -9.36 -4.41
CA ARG A 26 0.79 -9.50 -3.05
C ARG A 26 1.15 -10.84 -2.43
N LYS A 27 1.04 -11.94 -3.17
CA LYS A 27 1.46 -13.29 -2.74
C LYS A 27 2.95 -13.37 -2.40
N LYS A 28 3.78 -12.54 -3.03
CA LYS A 28 5.23 -12.49 -2.81
C LYS A 28 5.58 -11.70 -1.55
N VAL A 29 4.93 -10.56 -1.33
CA VAL A 29 5.34 -9.63 -0.27
C VAL A 29 4.59 -9.82 1.05
N THR A 30 3.31 -10.17 1.01
CA THR A 30 2.49 -10.28 2.22
C THR A 30 2.99 -11.33 3.21
N PRO A 31 3.46 -12.54 2.78
CA PRO A 31 3.99 -13.56 3.70
C PRO A 31 5.29 -13.16 4.42
N LEU A 32 5.92 -12.05 4.03
CA LEU A 32 7.12 -11.51 4.66
C LEU A 32 6.81 -10.69 5.93
N ALA A 33 5.53 -10.36 6.15
CA ALA A 33 5.08 -9.67 7.35
C ALA A 33 5.08 -10.62 8.56
N GLU A 34 5.53 -10.11 9.71
CA GLU A 34 5.67 -10.90 10.93
C GLU A 34 5.51 -10.05 12.19
N GLY A 35 5.21 -10.69 13.31
CA GLY A 35 5.04 -10.06 14.61
C GLY A 35 3.73 -9.26 14.69
N LYS A 36 3.79 -8.10 15.32
CA LYS A 36 2.69 -7.12 15.32
C LYS A 36 2.73 -6.35 14.01
N VAL A 37 1.71 -6.53 13.19
CA VAL A 37 1.64 -6.01 11.82
C VAL A 37 0.59 -4.92 11.69
N LEU A 38 0.95 -3.81 11.05
CA LEU A 38 0.02 -2.80 10.58
C LEU A 38 -0.01 -2.81 9.05
N GLU A 39 -1.18 -3.06 8.46
CA GLU A 39 -1.41 -2.86 7.03
C GLU A 39 -1.97 -1.46 6.79
N VAL A 40 -1.18 -0.62 6.10
CA VAL A 40 -1.58 0.74 5.72
C VAL A 40 -2.27 0.71 4.36
N GLY A 41 -3.51 1.20 4.32
CA GLY A 41 -4.38 1.09 3.16
C GLY A 41 -4.88 -0.35 2.95
N ILE A 42 -5.44 -0.96 4.01
CA ILE A 42 -5.96 -2.34 3.93
C ILE A 42 -7.05 -2.51 2.87
N GLY A 43 -7.75 -1.42 2.53
CA GLY A 43 -8.77 -1.39 1.51
C GLY A 43 -9.84 -2.45 1.71
N SER A 44 -10.09 -3.24 0.67
CA SER A 44 -11.05 -4.36 0.70
C SER A 44 -10.48 -5.68 1.24
N GLY A 45 -9.23 -5.67 1.74
CA GLY A 45 -8.60 -6.85 2.33
C GLY A 45 -7.92 -7.78 1.32
N LEU A 46 -7.41 -7.26 0.21
CA LEU A 46 -6.81 -8.07 -0.86
C LEU A 46 -5.53 -8.80 -0.44
N ASN A 47 -4.85 -8.36 0.61
CA ASN A 47 -3.68 -9.05 1.16
C ASN A 47 -4.05 -10.16 2.15
N LEU A 48 -5.22 -10.08 2.80
CA LEU A 48 -5.59 -10.96 3.90
C LEU A 48 -5.44 -12.46 3.59
N PRO A 49 -5.76 -12.96 2.38
CA PRO A 49 -5.59 -14.37 2.05
C PRO A 49 -4.12 -14.84 1.99
N PHE A 50 -3.15 -13.91 2.01
CA PHE A 50 -1.74 -14.22 1.77
C PHE A 50 -0.85 -14.08 3.01
N TYR A 51 -1.40 -13.64 4.14
CA TYR A 51 -0.64 -13.63 5.39
C TYR A 51 -0.28 -15.05 5.84
N ASP A 52 0.99 -15.22 6.24
CA ASP A 52 1.41 -16.42 6.97
C ASP A 52 0.97 -16.28 8.43
N LYS A 53 -0.16 -16.92 8.76
CA LYS A 53 -0.78 -16.81 10.08
C LYS A 53 0.13 -17.26 11.22
N SER A 54 1.09 -18.15 10.94
CA SER A 54 2.03 -18.65 11.94
C SER A 54 3.03 -17.57 12.40
N LYS A 55 3.21 -16.52 11.60
CA LYS A 55 4.11 -15.40 11.88
C LYS A 55 3.43 -14.18 12.48
N ILE A 56 2.09 -14.12 12.44
CA ILE A 56 1.33 -12.95 12.89
C ILE A 56 0.97 -13.11 14.37
N VAL A 57 1.42 -12.16 15.17
CA VAL A 57 1.05 -12.05 16.59
C VAL A 57 -0.20 -11.19 16.74
N GLU A 58 -0.27 -10.10 15.97
CA GLU A 58 -1.38 -9.15 16.01
C GLU A 58 -1.46 -8.46 14.64
N LEU A 59 -2.66 -8.35 14.07
CA LEU A 59 -2.89 -7.70 12.78
C LEU A 59 -3.82 -6.51 12.91
N TRP A 60 -3.37 -5.37 12.43
CA TRP A 60 -4.11 -4.13 12.33
C TRP A 60 -4.24 -3.71 10.87
N GLY A 61 -5.37 -3.13 10.53
CA GLY A 61 -5.60 -2.55 9.20
C GLY A 61 -6.16 -1.15 9.30
N ILE A 62 -5.53 -0.20 8.61
CA ILE A 62 -5.99 1.19 8.56
C ILE A 62 -6.40 1.57 7.15
N ASP A 63 -7.57 2.16 6.98
CA ASP A 63 -8.10 2.72 5.74
C ASP A 63 -9.17 3.77 6.04
N PRO A 64 -9.19 4.94 5.40
CA PRO A 64 -10.20 5.97 5.64
C PRO A 64 -11.60 5.57 5.18
N SER A 65 -11.74 4.61 4.24
CA SER A 65 -13.03 4.17 3.70
C SER A 65 -13.70 3.15 4.60
N LYS A 66 -14.82 3.52 5.20
CA LYS A 66 -15.66 2.60 5.99
C LYS A 66 -16.24 1.47 5.14
N GLU A 67 -16.52 1.74 3.88
CA GLU A 67 -17.04 0.77 2.90
C GLU A 67 -16.01 -0.31 2.61
N LEU A 68 -14.76 0.07 2.34
CA LEU A 68 -13.68 -0.88 2.11
C LEU A 68 -13.36 -1.68 3.38
N ASN A 69 -13.32 -1.04 4.53
CA ASN A 69 -13.17 -1.74 5.82
C ASN A 69 -14.27 -2.77 6.06
N ALA A 70 -15.52 -2.50 5.66
CA ALA A 70 -16.61 -3.47 5.76
C ALA A 70 -16.41 -4.68 4.83
N MET A 71 -15.80 -4.48 3.65
CA MET A 71 -15.42 -5.56 2.75
C MET A 71 -14.27 -6.37 3.34
N ALA A 72 -13.22 -5.71 3.84
CA ALA A 72 -12.08 -6.37 4.47
C ALA A 72 -12.47 -7.23 5.67
N LYS A 73 -13.41 -6.77 6.50
CA LYS A 73 -13.96 -7.56 7.63
C LYS A 73 -14.59 -8.88 7.16
N LYS A 74 -15.28 -8.89 6.01
CA LYS A 74 -15.84 -10.14 5.45
C LYS A 74 -14.73 -11.08 4.97
N VAL A 75 -13.68 -10.54 4.35
CA VAL A 75 -12.52 -11.33 3.92
C VAL A 75 -11.78 -11.88 5.15
N ALA A 76 -11.50 -11.06 6.17
CA ALA A 76 -10.85 -11.49 7.40
C ALA A 76 -11.60 -12.66 8.05
N LYS A 77 -12.94 -12.54 8.17
CA LYS A 77 -13.79 -13.62 8.69
C LYS A 77 -13.69 -14.91 7.86
N LYS A 78 -13.71 -14.79 6.52
CA LYS A 78 -13.57 -15.92 5.60
C LYS A 78 -12.21 -16.61 5.75
N GLU A 79 -11.16 -15.82 5.90
CA GLU A 79 -9.79 -16.32 6.05
C GLU A 79 -9.48 -16.78 7.50
N GLY A 80 -10.39 -16.58 8.47
CA GLY A 80 -10.14 -16.90 9.88
C GLY A 80 -8.98 -16.07 10.47
N LEU A 81 -8.91 -14.78 10.12
CA LEU A 81 -7.94 -13.81 10.64
C LEU A 81 -8.63 -12.86 11.60
N GLU A 82 -8.04 -12.66 12.77
CA GLU A 82 -8.42 -11.57 13.66
C GLU A 82 -7.69 -10.30 13.24
N VAL A 83 -8.44 -9.27 12.90
CA VAL A 83 -7.90 -7.98 12.42
C VAL A 83 -8.56 -6.83 13.18
N ASN A 84 -7.74 -5.95 13.73
CA ASN A 84 -8.16 -4.71 14.36
C ASN A 84 -8.27 -3.62 13.27
N PHE A 85 -9.50 -3.19 12.95
CA PHE A 85 -9.74 -2.21 11.89
C PHE A 85 -9.87 -0.80 12.42
N ILE A 86 -9.12 0.13 11.84
CA ILE A 86 -9.16 1.56 12.13
C ILE A 86 -9.61 2.31 10.89
N SER A 87 -10.62 3.18 11.03
CA SER A 87 -11.05 4.09 9.97
C SER A 87 -10.36 5.44 10.16
N SER A 88 -9.11 5.54 9.70
CA SER A 88 -8.30 6.78 9.73
C SER A 88 -7.38 6.85 8.53
N SER A 89 -6.83 8.03 8.28
CA SER A 89 -5.81 8.25 7.26
C SER A 89 -4.44 7.74 7.72
N ALA A 90 -3.62 7.33 6.75
CA ALA A 90 -2.21 7.01 6.99
C ALA A 90 -1.38 8.22 7.47
N GLU A 91 -1.87 9.42 7.25
CA GLU A 91 -1.26 10.69 7.66
C GLU A 91 -1.51 11.03 9.13
N ASP A 92 -2.37 10.23 9.81
CA ASP A 92 -2.72 10.39 11.23
C ASP A 92 -3.11 9.01 11.79
N ILE A 93 -2.10 8.24 12.18
CA ILE A 93 -2.26 6.87 12.69
C ILE A 93 -2.51 6.93 14.21
N PRO A 94 -3.74 6.66 14.70
CA PRO A 94 -4.08 6.77 16.12
C PRO A 94 -3.60 5.55 16.91
N LEU A 95 -2.32 5.24 16.80
CA LEU A 95 -1.66 4.10 17.42
C LEU A 95 -0.34 4.53 18.07
N PRO A 96 0.13 3.80 19.09
CA PRO A 96 1.32 4.19 19.85
C PRO A 96 2.59 4.15 19.01
N ASP A 97 3.59 4.94 19.43
CA ASP A 97 4.95 4.90 18.90
C ASP A 97 5.60 3.55 19.19
N ASN A 98 6.52 3.12 18.32
CA ASN A 98 7.36 1.94 18.51
C ASN A 98 6.57 0.65 18.84
N TYR A 99 5.42 0.46 18.20
CA TYR A 99 4.52 -0.64 18.53
C TYR A 99 4.61 -1.83 17.56
N PHE A 100 4.80 -1.57 16.25
CA PHE A 100 4.75 -2.59 15.22
C PHE A 100 6.12 -3.14 14.85
N ASP A 101 6.18 -4.44 14.67
CA ASP A 101 7.36 -5.14 14.10
C ASP A 101 7.40 -4.97 12.58
N THR A 102 6.23 -4.96 11.95
CA THR A 102 6.09 -4.79 10.50
C THR A 102 4.98 -3.79 10.18
N VAL A 103 5.26 -2.88 9.25
CA VAL A 103 4.24 -2.14 8.50
C VAL A 103 4.24 -2.65 7.07
N LEU A 104 3.08 -3.09 6.57
CA LEU A 104 2.87 -3.48 5.18
C LEU A 104 2.09 -2.38 4.45
N ILE A 105 2.60 -1.94 3.29
CA ILE A 105 1.91 -1.00 2.42
C ILE A 105 1.97 -1.49 0.97
N THR A 106 0.81 -1.64 0.32
CA THR A 106 0.75 -2.17 -1.04
C THR A 106 -0.27 -1.41 -1.88
N TYR A 107 0.19 -0.81 -2.98
CA TYR A 107 -0.63 -0.06 -3.93
C TYR A 107 -1.49 1.02 -3.27
N THR A 108 -0.91 1.70 -2.28
CA THR A 108 -1.55 2.71 -1.44
C THR A 108 -0.84 4.05 -1.49
N MET A 109 0.50 4.07 -1.50
CA MET A 109 1.27 5.32 -1.56
C MET A 109 0.89 6.20 -2.75
N CYS A 110 0.42 5.61 -3.83
CA CYS A 110 0.01 6.36 -5.03
C CYS A 110 -1.20 7.27 -4.78
N THR A 111 -2.06 6.95 -3.81
CA THR A 111 -3.31 7.69 -3.51
C THR A 111 -3.22 8.59 -2.27
N ILE A 112 -2.27 8.37 -1.38
CA ILE A 112 -2.11 9.18 -0.17
C ILE A 112 -1.75 10.63 -0.57
N PRO A 113 -2.51 11.67 -0.16
CA PRO A 113 -2.18 13.06 -0.51
C PRO A 113 -0.81 13.50 0.01
N GLU A 114 -0.60 13.41 1.32
CA GLU A 114 0.62 13.86 2.01
C GLU A 114 1.52 12.65 2.36
N VAL A 115 2.12 12.00 1.33
CA VAL A 115 2.90 10.75 1.49
C VAL A 115 4.04 10.91 2.49
N LYS A 116 4.68 12.10 2.54
CA LYS A 116 5.74 12.33 3.51
C LYS A 116 5.22 12.19 4.93
N ARG A 117 4.09 12.82 5.24
CA ARG A 117 3.45 12.73 6.56
C ARG A 117 3.03 11.29 6.90
N ALA A 118 2.48 10.56 5.93
CA ALA A 118 2.15 9.15 6.12
C ALA A 118 3.39 8.29 6.41
N ASN A 119 4.49 8.52 5.70
CA ASN A 119 5.73 7.81 5.97
C ASN A 119 6.38 8.20 7.30
N ASP A 120 6.23 9.47 7.73
CA ASP A 120 6.67 9.92 9.07
C ASP A 120 5.86 9.19 10.17
N GLU A 121 4.53 9.02 9.98
CA GLU A 121 3.67 8.24 10.87
C GLU A 121 4.02 6.75 10.86
N ILE A 122 4.25 6.15 9.69
CA ILE A 122 4.73 4.77 9.56
C ILE A 122 6.03 4.58 10.34
N LYS A 123 6.98 5.50 10.20
CA LYS A 123 8.25 5.48 10.94
C LYS A 123 8.02 5.60 12.45
N ARG A 124 7.08 6.44 12.89
CA ARG A 124 6.75 6.65 14.31
C ARG A 124 6.21 5.38 14.96
N VAL A 125 5.28 4.70 14.30
CA VAL A 125 4.64 3.49 14.86
C VAL A 125 5.52 2.24 14.74
N LEU A 126 6.51 2.23 13.86
CA LEU A 126 7.49 1.15 13.73
C LEU A 126 8.43 1.11 14.94
N LYS A 127 8.70 -0.08 15.44
CA LYS A 127 9.79 -0.32 16.38
C LYS A 127 11.14 0.05 15.77
N ASN A 128 12.13 0.32 16.62
CA ASN A 128 13.49 0.65 16.16
C ASN A 128 14.14 -0.42 15.26
N ASN A 129 13.77 -1.69 15.43
CA ASN A 129 14.17 -2.82 14.61
C ASN A 129 13.07 -3.31 13.66
N GLY A 130 11.97 -2.55 13.58
CA GLY A 130 10.84 -2.85 12.71
C GLY A 130 11.15 -2.57 11.25
N LYS A 131 10.37 -3.17 10.36
CA LYS A 131 10.51 -3.02 8.91
C LYS A 131 9.21 -2.55 8.26
N MET A 132 9.33 -1.69 7.26
CA MET A 132 8.25 -1.38 6.33
C MET A 132 8.44 -2.24 5.07
N ILE A 133 7.49 -3.12 4.79
CA ILE A 133 7.41 -3.87 3.53
C ILE A 133 6.53 -3.07 2.58
N PHE A 134 7.02 -2.84 1.37
CA PHE A 134 6.28 -2.08 0.37
C PHE A 134 6.18 -2.82 -0.97
N CYS A 135 5.06 -2.62 -1.65
CA CYS A 135 4.87 -3.04 -3.02
C CYS A 135 3.97 -2.02 -3.72
N GLU A 136 4.55 -1.22 -4.61
CA GLU A 136 3.89 -0.06 -5.18
C GLU A 136 4.19 0.08 -6.68
N HIS A 137 3.23 0.59 -7.44
CA HIS A 137 3.53 1.08 -8.78
C HIS A 137 4.03 2.53 -8.71
N GLY A 138 4.81 2.94 -9.70
CA GLY A 138 5.33 4.31 -9.71
C GLY A 138 5.98 4.71 -11.02
N VAL A 139 6.85 5.71 -10.94
CA VAL A 139 7.51 6.29 -12.11
C VAL A 139 8.36 5.26 -12.84
N SER A 140 8.22 5.21 -14.16
CA SER A 140 9.04 4.36 -15.01
C SER A 140 10.44 4.93 -15.22
N PRO A 141 11.49 4.09 -15.32
CA PRO A 141 12.82 4.51 -15.74
C PRO A 141 12.87 4.91 -17.22
N ASP A 142 11.96 4.36 -18.05
CA ASP A 142 11.90 4.67 -19.48
C ASP A 142 11.41 6.11 -19.72
N ASP A 143 12.24 6.94 -20.33
CA ASP A 143 11.95 8.38 -20.55
C ASP A 143 10.64 8.61 -21.29
N ASN A 144 10.34 7.82 -22.31
CA ASN A 144 9.11 7.95 -23.08
C ASN A 144 7.87 7.61 -22.24
N VAL A 145 7.95 6.54 -21.46
CA VAL A 145 6.86 6.14 -20.54
C VAL A 145 6.67 7.21 -19.47
N ARG A 146 7.76 7.69 -18.86
CA ARG A 146 7.73 8.76 -17.84
C ARG A 146 7.11 10.05 -18.36
N LYS A 147 7.44 10.48 -19.58
CA LYS A 147 6.80 11.65 -20.23
C LYS A 147 5.28 11.46 -20.34
N TRP A 148 4.84 10.30 -20.74
CA TRP A 148 3.41 9.98 -20.82
C TRP A 148 2.76 9.92 -19.44
N GLN A 149 3.41 9.27 -18.45
CA GLN A 149 2.93 9.27 -17.05
C GLN A 149 2.70 10.70 -16.57
N ASN A 150 3.68 11.61 -16.73
CA ASN A 150 3.56 12.99 -16.30
C ASN A 150 2.44 13.74 -17.01
N ARG A 151 2.25 13.47 -18.31
CA ARG A 151 1.21 14.14 -19.11
C ARG A 151 -0.20 13.78 -18.69
N ILE A 152 -0.42 12.49 -18.36
CA ILE A 152 -1.77 12.01 -18.05
C ILE A 152 -2.07 11.98 -16.54
N ASN A 153 -1.07 12.14 -15.66
CA ASN A 153 -1.22 11.94 -14.22
C ASN A 153 -2.37 12.72 -13.60
N THR A 154 -2.51 14.00 -13.95
CA THR A 154 -3.59 14.86 -13.42
C THR A 154 -4.98 14.35 -13.80
N PHE A 155 -5.16 13.91 -15.05
CA PHE A 155 -6.43 13.33 -15.51
C PHE A 155 -6.66 11.98 -14.87
N TRP A 156 -5.61 11.12 -14.82
CA TRP A 156 -5.65 9.82 -14.18
C TRP A 156 -6.09 9.92 -12.72
N GLY A 157 -5.49 10.83 -11.95
CA GLY A 157 -5.85 11.02 -10.54
C GLY A 157 -7.34 11.33 -10.33
N LYS A 158 -7.96 12.10 -11.24
CA LYS A 158 -9.40 12.42 -11.15
C LYS A 158 -10.30 11.20 -11.33
N ILE A 159 -9.93 10.25 -12.17
CA ILE A 159 -10.74 9.06 -12.46
C ILE A 159 -10.35 7.85 -11.63
N ALA A 160 -9.13 7.83 -11.08
CA ALA A 160 -8.57 6.70 -10.31
C ALA A 160 -8.41 7.02 -8.82
N GLY A 161 -9.31 7.83 -8.25
CA GLY A 161 -9.39 8.06 -6.80
C GLY A 161 -8.14 8.71 -6.19
N GLY A 162 -7.50 9.63 -6.90
CA GLY A 162 -6.28 10.31 -6.44
C GLY A 162 -4.99 9.56 -6.75
N CYS A 163 -5.05 8.43 -7.46
CA CYS A 163 -3.87 7.64 -7.80
C CYS A 163 -2.91 8.43 -8.70
N ASN A 164 -1.64 8.47 -8.31
CA ASN A 164 -0.54 9.08 -9.04
C ASN A 164 0.39 8.00 -9.60
N ILE A 165 0.44 7.85 -10.93
CA ILE A 165 1.23 6.82 -11.60
C ILE A 165 2.71 7.19 -11.80
N ASN A 166 3.08 8.42 -11.48
CA ASN A 166 4.41 8.97 -11.69
C ASN A 166 5.20 9.24 -10.39
N ARG A 167 4.77 8.68 -9.25
CA ARG A 167 5.49 8.83 -7.97
C ARG A 167 6.80 8.07 -7.99
N ASN A 168 7.86 8.74 -7.53
CA ASN A 168 9.14 8.10 -7.30
C ASN A 168 9.13 7.43 -5.92
N ILE A 169 8.73 6.18 -5.87
CA ILE A 169 8.51 5.42 -4.62
C ILE A 169 9.78 5.36 -3.76
N PRO A 170 10.97 4.98 -4.30
CA PRO A 170 12.19 4.96 -3.50
C PRO A 170 12.48 6.31 -2.83
N LYS A 171 12.40 7.38 -3.62
CA LYS A 171 12.68 8.73 -3.10
C LYS A 171 11.67 9.18 -2.03
N LEU A 172 10.41 8.79 -2.15
CA LEU A 172 9.39 9.08 -1.13
C LEU A 172 9.68 8.37 0.19
N ILE A 173 10.16 7.13 0.13
CA ILE A 173 10.55 6.34 1.31
C ILE A 173 11.80 6.95 1.97
N GLU A 174 12.85 7.20 1.20
CA GLU A 174 14.12 7.73 1.71
C GLU A 174 13.99 9.14 2.30
N ASN A 175 13.18 10.01 1.68
CA ASN A 175 12.94 11.38 2.16
C ASN A 175 12.23 11.44 3.53
N SER A 176 11.64 10.35 4.02
CA SER A 176 11.09 10.26 5.39
C SER A 176 12.10 9.71 6.42
N GLY A 177 13.33 9.45 5.98
CA GLY A 177 14.38 8.90 6.85
C GLY A 177 14.25 7.40 7.11
N LEU A 178 13.50 6.69 6.26
CA LEU A 178 13.55 5.23 6.16
C LEU A 178 14.68 4.84 5.21
N LYS A 179 15.41 3.79 5.53
CA LYS A 179 16.50 3.26 4.70
C LYS A 179 16.03 2.01 3.97
N ILE A 180 16.02 2.06 2.64
CA ILE A 180 15.73 0.87 1.83
C ILE A 180 16.89 -0.11 1.95
N MET A 181 16.59 -1.33 2.38
CA MET A 181 17.56 -2.40 2.57
C MET A 181 17.57 -3.37 1.40
N GLN A 182 16.40 -3.59 0.80
CA GLN A 182 16.22 -4.41 -0.38
C GLN A 182 15.12 -3.82 -1.24
N MET A 183 15.35 -3.78 -2.54
CA MET A 183 14.35 -3.36 -3.50
C MET A 183 14.55 -4.10 -4.83
N GLU A 184 13.46 -4.55 -5.38
CA GLU A 184 13.38 -5.02 -6.77
C GLU A 184 12.38 -4.16 -7.52
N GLU A 185 12.63 -3.97 -8.81
CA GLU A 185 11.79 -3.19 -9.70
C GLU A 185 11.60 -3.90 -11.03
N MET A 186 10.40 -3.80 -11.59
CA MET A 186 10.06 -4.47 -12.83
C MET A 186 8.81 -3.90 -13.48
N TYR A 187 8.68 -4.10 -14.78
CA TYR A 187 7.38 -4.02 -15.42
C TYR A 187 6.55 -5.28 -15.12
N LEU A 188 5.34 -5.10 -14.63
CA LEU A 188 4.42 -6.20 -14.43
C LEU A 188 4.00 -6.79 -15.79
N PRO A 189 4.05 -8.13 -15.94
CA PRO A 189 3.61 -8.78 -17.18
C PRO A 189 2.13 -8.51 -17.45
N LYS A 190 1.76 -8.46 -18.71
CA LYS A 190 0.37 -8.22 -19.16
C LYS A 190 -0.25 -6.91 -18.64
N THR A 191 0.56 -5.95 -18.21
CA THR A 191 0.11 -4.64 -17.72
C THR A 191 0.62 -3.54 -18.65
N PRO A 192 -0.19 -2.54 -19.01
CA PRO A 192 0.28 -1.40 -19.80
C PRO A 192 1.49 -0.74 -19.12
N LYS A 193 2.58 -0.52 -19.86
CA LYS A 193 3.84 0.04 -19.29
C LYS A 193 3.63 1.33 -18.50
N ILE A 194 2.66 2.15 -18.90
CA ILE A 194 2.35 3.43 -18.26
C ILE A 194 1.88 3.31 -16.81
N ALA A 195 1.28 2.17 -16.43
CA ALA A 195 0.79 1.90 -15.08
C ALA A 195 1.46 0.66 -14.45
N GLY A 196 2.34 -0.01 -15.18
CA GLY A 196 2.86 -1.33 -14.81
C GLY A 196 4.26 -1.35 -14.23
N TYR A 197 4.93 -0.21 -14.05
CA TYR A 197 6.24 -0.22 -13.39
C TYR A 197 6.06 -0.33 -11.89
N ASN A 198 6.64 -1.37 -11.31
CA ASN A 198 6.41 -1.79 -9.93
C ASN A 198 7.71 -1.86 -9.15
N TYR A 199 7.64 -1.42 -7.89
CA TYR A 199 8.70 -1.48 -6.90
C TYR A 199 8.24 -2.33 -5.73
N TRP A 200 9.08 -3.24 -5.24
CA TRP A 200 8.78 -3.94 -4.01
C TRP A 200 10.06 -4.19 -3.21
N GLY A 201 9.95 -4.26 -1.91
CA GLY A 201 11.08 -4.48 -1.04
C GLY A 201 10.75 -4.18 0.42
N TYR A 202 11.79 -3.91 1.19
CA TYR A 202 11.62 -3.45 2.55
C TYR A 202 12.61 -2.36 2.94
N ALA A 203 12.16 -1.51 3.84
CA ALA A 203 12.95 -0.45 4.44
C ALA A 203 12.88 -0.54 5.97
N ILE A 204 13.89 0.01 6.65
CA ILE A 204 13.99 0.06 8.11
C ILE A 204 14.11 1.50 8.58
N VAL A 205 13.84 1.74 9.85
CA VAL A 205 14.10 3.04 10.48
C VAL A 205 15.62 3.28 10.46
N ASN A 206 16.05 4.37 9.82
CA ASN A 206 17.45 4.79 9.85
C ASN A 206 17.72 5.46 11.20
N LYS A 207 18.62 4.86 11.98
CA LYS A 207 19.09 5.41 13.26
C LYS A 207 20.15 6.46 13.05
#